data_4efded68f9782d1524107ed7b9cbaf4d
#
_entry.id   4efded68f9782d1524107ed7b9cbaf4d
#
_cell.length_a   1.000
_cell.length_b   1.000
_cell.length_c   1.000
_cell.angle_alpha   90.00
_cell.angle_beta   90.00
_cell.angle_gamma   90.00
#
_symmetry.space_group_name_H-M   'P 1'
#
loop_
_entity.id
_entity.type
_entity.pdbx_description
1 polymer ?
#
loop_
_entity_poly.entity_id
_entity_poly.type
_entity_poly.pdbx_seq_one_letter_code
_entity_poly.pdbx_strand_id
1 'polypeptide(L)'
;MPEDVIINCSKDSQVPVPPKGHKWKKVQHDNTVTWLASWTENIQGSIKYIMLNPSSRLKGEKDWQKYEKARKLKGCIDKIREEYMADMKSKEMRIRQRAVALYFIDKLALRAGNEKDEDQADTVGCCSLRVEHIDLIDEKDDKTNIVEFDFLGKDSIRYHNEVEVEKRVYKNLKLFCENKKDEDDLFDRLNTSILNQYLQQLMEGLTAKVFR
;
A
#
# COMPACT_ATOMS: atom_id res chain seq x y z
N MET A 1 10.83 23.11 15.44
CA MET A 1 10.68 24.55 15.80
C MET A 1 9.52 25.14 15.00
N PRO A 2 8.87 26.24 15.43
CA PRO A 2 7.84 26.90 14.61
C PRO A 2 8.33 27.30 13.23
N GLU A 3 9.61 27.61 13.07
CA GLU A 3 10.28 27.94 11.81
C GLU A 3 10.36 26.77 10.82
N ASP A 4 10.04 25.57 11.24
CA ASP A 4 9.98 24.39 10.36
C ASP A 4 8.56 24.11 9.87
N VAL A 5 7.56 24.76 10.49
CA VAL A 5 6.15 24.47 10.29
C VAL A 5 5.57 25.31 9.14
N ILE A 6 4.90 24.63 8.21
CA ILE A 6 4.08 25.23 7.16
C ILE A 6 2.63 25.18 7.62
N ILE A 7 1.96 26.33 7.70
CA ILE A 7 0.53 26.44 7.99
C ILE A 7 -0.25 26.48 6.68
N ASN A 8 -1.32 25.70 6.60
CA ASN A 8 -2.29 25.75 5.52
C ASN A 8 -3.68 26.10 6.07
N CYS A 9 -4.21 27.23 5.67
CA CYS A 9 -5.53 27.71 6.10
C CYS A 9 -6.27 28.40 4.95
N SER A 10 -7.58 28.64 5.10
CA SER A 10 -8.34 29.45 4.16
C SER A 10 -7.83 30.89 4.14
N LYS A 11 -7.96 31.57 3.00
CA LYS A 11 -7.61 33.00 2.87
C LYS A 11 -8.38 33.89 3.83
N ASP A 12 -9.61 33.50 4.14
CA ASP A 12 -10.52 34.27 5.00
C ASP A 12 -10.43 33.85 6.48
N SER A 13 -9.58 32.87 6.79
CA SER A 13 -9.37 32.40 8.18
C SER A 13 -8.28 33.19 8.86
N GLN A 14 -8.43 33.37 10.17
CA GLN A 14 -7.38 33.91 11.00
C GLN A 14 -6.18 32.96 11.02
N VAL A 15 -5.02 33.45 10.61
CA VAL A 15 -3.77 32.66 10.66
C VAL A 15 -3.40 32.43 12.12
N PRO A 16 -3.08 31.19 12.54
CA PRO A 16 -2.60 30.90 13.89
C PRO A 16 -1.38 31.76 14.25
N VAL A 17 -1.40 32.36 15.43
CA VAL A 17 -0.28 33.18 15.90
C VAL A 17 0.84 32.27 16.41
N PRO A 18 2.08 32.42 15.92
CA PRO A 18 3.19 31.64 16.42
C PRO A 18 3.55 32.05 17.86
N PRO A 19 4.25 31.21 18.62
CA PRO A 19 4.78 31.59 19.94
C PRO A 19 5.60 32.88 19.89
N LYS A 20 5.63 33.61 21.01
CA LYS A 20 6.37 34.89 21.10
C LYS A 20 7.84 34.69 20.74
N GLY A 21 8.32 35.50 19.80
CA GLY A 21 9.71 35.45 19.32
C GLY A 21 9.94 34.44 18.17
N HIS A 22 8.89 33.77 17.72
CA HIS A 22 8.95 32.81 16.62
C HIS A 22 8.11 33.25 15.41
N LYS A 23 8.34 32.58 14.26
CA LYS A 23 7.54 32.76 13.03
C LYS A 23 7.30 31.41 12.36
N TRP A 24 6.20 31.28 11.62
CA TRP A 24 5.98 30.11 10.79
C TRP A 24 6.94 30.10 9.59
N LYS A 25 7.39 28.93 9.16
CA LYS A 25 8.19 28.77 7.94
C LYS A 25 7.47 29.35 6.72
N LYS A 26 6.19 29.06 6.60
CA LYS A 26 5.33 29.50 5.50
C LYS A 26 3.88 29.46 5.93
N VAL A 27 3.09 30.37 5.40
CA VAL A 27 1.61 30.27 5.41
C VAL A 27 1.15 30.16 3.96
N GLN A 28 0.29 29.19 3.68
CA GLN A 28 -0.27 28.95 2.35
C GLN A 28 -1.78 28.76 2.42
N HIS A 29 -2.45 28.83 1.26
CA HIS A 29 -3.89 28.77 1.13
C HIS A 29 -4.26 27.75 0.04
N ASP A 30 -3.90 26.48 0.24
CA ASP A 30 -4.16 25.39 -0.69
C ASP A 30 -5.39 24.59 -0.21
N ASN A 31 -6.49 24.71 -0.94
CA ASN A 31 -7.74 24.01 -0.65
C ASN A 31 -7.83 22.60 -1.31
N THR A 32 -6.80 22.16 -2.00
CA THR A 32 -6.74 20.83 -2.62
C THR A 32 -6.22 19.76 -1.67
N VAL A 33 -5.54 20.16 -0.60
CA VAL A 33 -4.97 19.28 0.41
C VAL A 33 -5.84 19.20 1.67
N THR A 34 -5.69 18.14 2.45
CA THR A 34 -6.50 17.86 3.64
C THR A 34 -5.73 18.00 4.97
N TRP A 35 -4.62 18.73 4.96
CA TRP A 35 -3.83 19.01 6.14
C TRP A 35 -3.84 20.50 6.50
N LEU A 36 -3.70 20.82 7.80
CA LEU A 36 -3.66 22.18 8.36
C LEU A 36 -2.25 22.66 8.63
N ALA A 37 -1.35 21.77 8.99
CA ALA A 37 0.05 22.07 9.22
C ALA A 37 0.92 20.90 8.79
N SER A 38 2.14 21.19 8.35
CA SER A 38 3.14 20.18 8.04
C SER A 38 4.53 20.66 8.43
N TRP A 39 5.40 19.73 8.80
CA TRP A 39 6.81 19.98 9.07
C TRP A 39 7.64 18.76 8.76
N THR A 40 8.93 18.96 8.53
CA THR A 40 9.90 17.87 8.44
C THR A 40 10.52 17.66 9.82
N GLU A 41 10.45 16.45 10.34
CA GLU A 41 11.10 16.14 11.62
C GLU A 41 12.61 16.03 11.47
N ASN A 42 13.34 16.32 12.56
CA ASN A 42 14.80 16.47 12.50
C ASN A 42 15.57 15.14 12.55
N ILE A 43 14.97 14.05 13.03
CA ILE A 43 15.66 12.77 13.24
C ILE A 43 15.69 11.96 11.96
N GLN A 44 14.52 11.63 11.40
CA GLN A 44 14.39 10.79 10.20
C GLN A 44 14.12 11.59 8.92
N GLY A 45 14.01 12.90 9.00
CA GLY A 45 13.67 13.74 7.85
C GLY A 45 12.26 13.52 7.28
N SER A 46 11.41 12.75 7.97
CA SER A 46 10.08 12.43 7.50
C SER A 46 9.12 13.61 7.65
N ILE A 47 8.21 13.78 6.68
CA ILE A 47 7.22 14.85 6.73
C ILE A 47 6.05 14.41 7.60
N LYS A 48 5.72 15.22 8.62
CA LYS A 48 4.56 15.03 9.50
C LYS A 48 3.46 16.03 9.16
N TYR A 49 2.22 15.63 9.42
CA TYR A 49 1.04 16.42 9.11
C TYR A 49 0.04 16.47 10.26
N ILE A 50 -0.60 17.62 10.44
CA ILE A 50 -1.86 17.74 11.19
C ILE A 50 -2.98 17.77 10.16
N MET A 51 -3.82 16.75 10.19
CA MET A 51 -4.91 16.59 9.23
C MET A 51 -6.15 17.38 9.62
N LEU A 52 -7.00 17.68 8.65
CA LEU A 52 -8.34 18.25 8.90
C LEU A 52 -9.16 17.33 9.81
N ASN A 53 -9.99 17.94 10.64
CA ASN A 53 -10.96 17.21 11.46
C ASN A 53 -11.87 16.34 10.55
N PRO A 54 -12.21 15.11 10.96
CA PRO A 54 -13.17 14.26 10.22
C PRO A 54 -14.52 14.92 9.90
N SER A 55 -14.99 15.86 10.74
CA SER A 55 -16.22 16.64 10.51
C SER A 55 -16.08 17.76 9.46
N SER A 56 -14.86 18.02 8.97
CA SER A 56 -14.64 19.01 7.93
C SER A 56 -15.32 18.61 6.61
N ARG A 57 -15.99 19.56 5.95
CA ARG A 57 -16.64 19.35 4.66
C ARG A 57 -15.67 18.81 3.61
N LEU A 58 -14.48 19.40 3.50
CA LEU A 58 -13.46 18.96 2.53
C LEU A 58 -13.03 17.52 2.81
N LYS A 59 -12.85 17.15 4.07
CA LYS A 59 -12.52 15.77 4.46
C LYS A 59 -13.67 14.81 4.11
N GLY A 60 -14.90 15.20 4.37
CA GLY A 60 -16.11 14.44 4.02
C GLY A 60 -16.24 14.22 2.51
N GLU A 61 -16.02 15.26 1.68
CA GLU A 61 -16.04 15.16 0.22
C GLU A 61 -14.95 14.19 -0.31
N LYS A 62 -13.74 14.24 0.25
CA LYS A 62 -12.65 13.32 -0.12
C LYS A 62 -12.95 11.88 0.29
N ASP A 63 -13.53 11.66 1.45
CA ASP A 63 -13.93 10.33 1.90
C ASP A 63 -15.08 9.78 1.03
N TRP A 64 -16.07 10.61 0.70
CA TRP A 64 -17.14 10.24 -0.22
C TRP A 64 -16.59 9.80 -1.59
N GLN A 65 -15.69 10.59 -2.19
CA GLN A 65 -15.03 10.25 -3.46
C GLN A 65 -14.30 8.91 -3.40
N LYS A 66 -13.67 8.59 -2.27
CA LYS A 66 -13.01 7.30 -2.04
C LYS A 66 -14.00 6.14 -2.10
N TYR A 67 -15.17 6.28 -1.45
CA TYR A 67 -16.20 5.24 -1.48
C TYR A 67 -16.87 5.11 -2.84
N GLU A 68 -17.06 6.22 -3.57
CA GLU A 68 -17.56 6.17 -4.95
C GLU A 68 -16.62 5.41 -5.89
N LYS A 69 -15.30 5.59 -5.73
CA LYS A 69 -14.31 4.78 -6.48
C LYS A 69 -14.44 3.29 -6.15
N ALA A 70 -14.61 2.94 -4.88
CA ALA A 70 -14.82 1.55 -4.47
C ALA A 70 -16.13 0.96 -5.04
N ARG A 71 -17.20 1.76 -5.14
CA ARG A 71 -18.46 1.34 -5.78
C ARG A 71 -18.27 1.09 -7.29
N LYS A 72 -17.53 1.95 -7.98
CA LYS A 72 -17.21 1.75 -9.41
C LYS A 72 -16.42 0.46 -9.63
N LEU A 73 -15.49 0.13 -8.72
CA LEU A 73 -14.72 -1.10 -8.77
C LEU A 73 -15.62 -2.35 -8.82
N LYS A 74 -16.76 -2.36 -8.12
CA LYS A 74 -17.71 -3.48 -8.16
C LYS A 74 -18.15 -3.84 -9.59
N GLY A 75 -18.23 -2.87 -10.49
CA GLY A 75 -18.63 -3.09 -11.88
C GLY A 75 -17.56 -3.72 -12.78
N CYS A 76 -16.28 -3.71 -12.36
CA CYS A 76 -15.16 -4.21 -13.16
C CYS A 76 -14.29 -5.26 -12.43
N ILE A 77 -14.62 -5.61 -11.19
CA ILE A 77 -13.78 -6.50 -10.37
C ILE A 77 -13.65 -7.90 -10.98
N ASP A 78 -14.72 -8.44 -11.55
CA ASP A 78 -14.68 -9.79 -12.13
C ASP A 78 -13.75 -9.82 -13.36
N LYS A 79 -13.79 -8.79 -14.20
CA LYS A 79 -12.84 -8.64 -15.30
C LYS A 79 -11.40 -8.55 -14.81
N ILE A 80 -11.14 -7.79 -13.75
CA ILE A 80 -9.79 -7.67 -13.16
C ILE A 80 -9.32 -9.04 -12.65
N ARG A 81 -10.21 -9.82 -12.04
CA ARG A 81 -9.93 -11.18 -11.57
C ARG A 81 -9.59 -12.13 -12.72
N GLU A 82 -10.35 -12.10 -13.79
CA GLU A 82 -10.08 -12.89 -15.00
C GLU A 82 -8.73 -12.53 -15.60
N GLU A 83 -8.41 -11.22 -15.70
CA GLU A 83 -7.15 -10.75 -16.24
C GLU A 83 -5.95 -11.20 -15.40
N TYR A 84 -5.94 -11.00 -14.07
CA TYR A 84 -4.77 -11.43 -13.30
C TYR A 84 -4.65 -12.97 -13.25
N MET A 85 -5.75 -13.71 -13.29
CA MET A 85 -5.70 -15.18 -13.40
C MET A 85 -5.11 -15.64 -14.74
N ALA A 86 -5.38 -14.93 -15.81
CA ALA A 86 -4.76 -15.18 -17.12
C ALA A 86 -3.27 -14.80 -17.12
N ASP A 87 -2.93 -13.65 -16.54
CA ASP A 87 -1.58 -13.11 -16.42
C ASP A 87 -0.61 -14.05 -15.67
N MET A 88 -1.11 -14.88 -14.75
CA MET A 88 -0.30 -15.92 -14.08
C MET A 88 0.30 -16.95 -15.04
N LYS A 89 -0.15 -17.01 -16.30
CA LYS A 89 0.40 -17.88 -17.36
C LYS A 89 1.39 -17.15 -18.28
N SER A 90 1.59 -15.85 -18.09
CA SER A 90 2.44 -15.04 -18.94
C SER A 90 3.86 -15.62 -19.01
N LYS A 91 4.54 -15.41 -20.14
CA LYS A 91 5.97 -15.72 -20.27
C LYS A 91 6.85 -14.70 -19.53
N GLU A 92 6.32 -13.50 -19.26
CA GLU A 92 7.03 -12.43 -18.58
C GLU A 92 6.90 -12.57 -17.05
N MET A 93 8.01 -12.69 -16.35
CA MET A 93 8.06 -12.84 -14.89
C MET A 93 7.41 -11.66 -14.18
N ARG A 94 7.64 -10.42 -14.64
CA ARG A 94 7.03 -9.21 -14.08
C ARG A 94 5.49 -9.26 -14.07
N ILE A 95 4.90 -9.78 -15.16
CA ILE A 95 3.44 -9.92 -15.27
C ILE A 95 2.93 -10.98 -14.30
N ARG A 96 3.63 -12.11 -14.18
CA ARG A 96 3.27 -13.17 -13.20
C ARG A 96 3.34 -12.68 -11.77
N GLN A 97 4.41 -11.97 -11.40
CA GLN A 97 4.57 -11.43 -10.04
C GLN A 97 3.47 -10.42 -9.72
N ARG A 98 3.15 -9.52 -10.64
CA ARG A 98 2.02 -8.59 -10.50
C ARG A 98 0.70 -9.33 -10.30
N ALA A 99 0.45 -10.38 -11.06
CA ALA A 99 -0.77 -11.17 -10.97
C ALA A 99 -0.93 -11.88 -9.63
N VAL A 100 0.14 -12.48 -9.09
CA VAL A 100 0.12 -13.12 -7.77
C VAL A 100 -0.02 -12.08 -6.66
N ALA A 101 0.63 -10.92 -6.77
CA ALA A 101 0.47 -9.84 -5.81
C ALA A 101 -0.98 -9.31 -5.77
N LEU A 102 -1.63 -9.15 -6.92
CA LEU A 102 -3.05 -8.78 -7.00
C LEU A 102 -3.95 -9.84 -6.38
N TYR A 103 -3.67 -11.11 -6.61
CA TYR A 103 -4.38 -12.21 -5.95
C TYR A 103 -4.26 -12.11 -4.42
N PHE A 104 -3.08 -11.85 -3.88
CA PHE A 104 -2.89 -11.69 -2.44
C PHE A 104 -3.64 -10.48 -1.87
N ILE A 105 -3.65 -9.36 -2.60
CA ILE A 105 -4.38 -8.17 -2.17
C ILE A 105 -5.90 -8.42 -2.21
N ASP A 106 -6.41 -9.08 -3.26
CA ASP A 106 -7.84 -9.40 -3.42
C ASP A 106 -8.32 -10.44 -2.40
N LYS A 107 -7.62 -11.56 -2.26
CA LYS A 107 -8.07 -12.69 -1.46
C LYS A 107 -7.70 -12.60 0.02
N LEU A 108 -6.57 -11.99 0.33
CA LEU A 108 -6.03 -11.92 1.69
C LEU A 108 -6.08 -10.51 2.28
N ALA A 109 -6.55 -9.53 1.52
CA ALA A 109 -6.58 -8.12 1.89
C ALA A 109 -5.21 -7.57 2.36
N LEU A 110 -4.11 -8.09 1.82
CA LEU A 110 -2.77 -7.60 2.15
C LEU A 110 -2.61 -6.14 1.71
N ARG A 111 -1.88 -5.35 2.49
CA ARG A 111 -1.49 -4.00 2.09
C ARG A 111 -0.41 -4.09 1.01
N ALA A 112 -0.42 -3.15 0.04
CA ALA A 112 0.58 -3.16 -1.03
C ALA A 112 2.03 -3.11 -0.48
N GLY A 113 2.27 -2.30 0.55
CA GLY A 113 3.62 -2.07 1.09
C GLY A 113 4.41 -1.09 0.23
N ASN A 114 5.35 -0.39 0.84
CA ASN A 114 6.32 0.47 0.16
C ASN A 114 7.72 0.03 0.57
N GLU A 115 8.68 0.31 -0.28
CA GLU A 115 10.09 0.26 0.09
C GLU A 115 10.35 1.21 1.27
N LYS A 116 11.26 0.84 2.15
CA LYS A 116 11.60 1.57 3.35
C LYS A 116 13.10 1.79 3.44
N ASP A 117 13.47 2.86 4.11
CA ASP A 117 14.86 3.13 4.47
C ASP A 117 15.29 2.20 5.63
N GLU A 118 16.58 1.91 5.73
CA GLU A 118 17.16 0.96 6.71
C GLU A 118 16.89 1.33 8.17
N ASP A 119 16.66 2.60 8.46
CA ASP A 119 16.38 3.12 9.80
C ASP A 119 14.90 3.01 10.20
N GLN A 120 14.03 2.54 9.33
CA GLN A 120 12.61 2.33 9.61
C GLN A 120 12.35 0.91 10.14
N ALA A 121 11.29 0.77 10.95
CA ALA A 121 10.89 -0.55 11.46
C ALA A 121 10.68 -1.56 10.31
N ASP A 122 11.24 -2.75 10.44
CA ASP A 122 11.12 -3.81 9.44
C ASP A 122 9.70 -4.38 9.41
N THR A 123 8.84 -3.67 8.69
CA THR A 123 7.44 -4.06 8.44
C THR A 123 7.20 -4.11 6.95
N VAL A 124 6.53 -5.14 6.46
CA VAL A 124 6.35 -5.40 5.04
C VAL A 124 4.88 -5.32 4.61
N GLY A 125 4.67 -5.17 3.32
CA GLY A 125 3.40 -5.36 2.64
C GLY A 125 3.61 -6.28 1.44
N CYS A 126 2.56 -6.50 0.65
CA CYS A 126 2.59 -7.48 -0.43
C CYS A 126 3.77 -7.31 -1.40
N CYS A 127 4.04 -6.06 -1.85
CA CYS A 127 5.12 -5.80 -2.82
C CYS A 127 6.53 -5.83 -2.21
N SER A 128 6.66 -5.84 -0.90
CA SER A 128 7.93 -5.91 -0.17
C SER A 128 8.06 -7.18 0.67
N LEU A 129 7.29 -8.23 0.37
CA LEU A 129 7.48 -9.56 0.95
C LEU A 129 8.82 -10.12 0.49
N ARG A 130 9.58 -10.71 1.43
CA ARG A 130 10.79 -11.49 1.18
C ARG A 130 10.45 -12.99 1.17
N VAL A 131 11.37 -13.81 0.70
CA VAL A 131 11.19 -15.27 0.68
C VAL A 131 10.94 -15.81 2.10
N GLU A 132 11.68 -15.33 3.10
CA GLU A 132 11.51 -15.72 4.53
C GLU A 132 10.12 -15.48 5.13
N HIS A 133 9.28 -14.68 4.48
CA HIS A 133 7.95 -14.33 4.97
C HIS A 133 6.86 -15.32 4.55
N ILE A 134 7.24 -16.32 3.73
CA ILE A 134 6.30 -17.34 3.27
C ILE A 134 6.93 -18.74 3.35
N ASP A 135 6.15 -19.70 3.79
CA ASP A 135 6.45 -21.11 3.68
C ASP A 135 5.47 -21.81 2.73
N LEU A 136 6.02 -22.66 1.85
CA LEU A 136 5.25 -23.37 0.84
C LEU A 136 5.09 -24.84 1.25
N ILE A 137 3.87 -25.22 1.57
CA ILE A 137 3.52 -26.57 2.06
C ILE A 137 2.70 -27.25 0.97
N ASP A 138 3.20 -28.39 0.43
CA ASP A 138 2.53 -29.09 -0.66
C ASP A 138 1.19 -29.71 -0.19
N GLU A 139 1.17 -30.32 1.02
CA GLU A 139 -0.01 -30.97 1.58
C GLU A 139 0.02 -30.94 3.11
N LYS A 140 -1.09 -30.63 3.75
CA LYS A 140 -1.31 -30.64 5.20
C LYS A 140 -2.81 -30.75 5.50
N ASP A 141 -3.23 -31.66 6.37
CA ASP A 141 -4.62 -31.79 6.85
C ASP A 141 -5.66 -31.84 5.72
N ASP A 142 -5.45 -32.70 4.71
CA ASP A 142 -6.31 -32.87 3.51
C ASP A 142 -6.39 -31.62 2.60
N LYS A 143 -5.57 -30.58 2.83
CA LYS A 143 -5.43 -29.41 1.97
C LYS A 143 -4.15 -29.48 1.19
N THR A 144 -4.17 -28.90 0.00
CA THR A 144 -3.03 -28.85 -0.92
C THR A 144 -2.67 -27.43 -1.32
N ASN A 145 -1.40 -27.20 -1.70
CA ASN A 145 -0.92 -25.89 -2.14
C ASN A 145 -1.13 -24.81 -1.06
N ILE A 146 -0.65 -25.04 0.14
CA ILE A 146 -0.79 -24.13 1.28
C ILE A 146 0.37 -23.15 1.27
N VAL A 147 0.07 -21.90 1.54
CA VAL A 147 1.05 -20.85 1.81
C VAL A 147 0.85 -20.42 3.25
N GLU A 148 1.87 -20.57 4.05
CA GLU A 148 1.96 -20.00 5.38
C GLU A 148 2.66 -18.64 5.27
N PHE A 149 2.04 -17.61 5.83
CA PHE A 149 2.58 -16.26 5.93
C PHE A 149 2.97 -15.98 7.37
N ASP A 150 4.17 -15.45 7.59
CA ASP A 150 4.60 -14.95 8.90
C ASP A 150 5.47 -13.72 8.74
N PHE A 151 4.92 -12.54 9.00
CA PHE A 151 5.64 -11.28 8.88
C PHE A 151 5.03 -10.17 9.76
N LEU A 152 5.80 -9.12 9.99
CA LEU A 152 5.31 -7.91 10.64
C LEU A 152 4.74 -6.95 9.57
N GLY A 153 3.46 -6.64 9.67
CA GLY A 153 2.78 -5.67 8.84
C GLY A 153 2.79 -4.26 9.45
N LYS A 154 1.93 -3.40 8.92
CA LYS A 154 1.79 -2.01 9.40
C LYS A 154 1.58 -1.96 10.92
N ASP A 155 2.25 -1.01 11.57
CA ASP A 155 2.24 -0.79 13.01
C ASP A 155 2.85 -1.97 13.79
N SER A 156 3.76 -2.73 13.15
CA SER A 156 4.42 -3.94 13.68
C SER A 156 3.46 -5.04 14.14
N ILE A 157 2.25 -5.06 13.58
CA ILE A 157 1.29 -6.12 13.86
C ILE A 157 1.68 -7.37 13.07
N ARG A 158 1.92 -8.49 13.78
CA ARG A 158 2.24 -9.77 13.14
C ARG A 158 1.05 -10.29 12.34
N TYR A 159 1.30 -10.63 11.08
CA TYR A 159 0.38 -11.36 10.23
C TYR A 159 0.88 -12.80 10.13
N HIS A 160 0.16 -13.73 10.74
CA HIS A 160 0.43 -15.17 10.64
C HIS A 160 -0.84 -15.84 10.14
N ASN A 161 -0.77 -16.52 9.00
CA ASN A 161 -1.93 -17.15 8.37
C ASN A 161 -1.51 -18.28 7.43
N GLU A 162 -2.17 -19.43 7.54
CA GLU A 162 -2.05 -20.55 6.60
C GLU A 162 -3.24 -20.54 5.64
N VAL A 163 -2.98 -20.46 4.36
CA VAL A 163 -4.03 -20.33 3.34
C VAL A 163 -3.82 -21.34 2.23
N GLU A 164 -4.83 -22.13 1.92
CA GLU A 164 -4.86 -22.89 0.67
C GLU A 164 -5.05 -21.95 -0.49
N VAL A 165 -4.16 -22.00 -1.48
CA VAL A 165 -4.19 -21.16 -2.68
C VAL A 165 -4.40 -22.00 -3.93
N GLU A 166 -4.79 -21.34 -5.01
CA GLU A 166 -4.92 -22.02 -6.28
C GLU A 166 -3.58 -22.60 -6.75
N LYS A 167 -3.61 -23.82 -7.30
CA LYS A 167 -2.42 -24.54 -7.79
C LYS A 167 -1.52 -23.68 -8.67
N ARG A 168 -2.10 -22.73 -9.41
CA ARG A 168 -1.34 -21.83 -10.27
C ARG A 168 -0.58 -20.76 -9.48
N VAL A 169 -1.19 -20.21 -8.45
CA VAL A 169 -0.54 -19.29 -7.51
C VAL A 169 0.63 -20.00 -6.85
N TYR A 170 0.39 -21.17 -6.30
CA TYR A 170 1.40 -22.00 -5.65
C TYR A 170 2.61 -22.30 -6.55
N LYS A 171 2.35 -22.72 -7.81
CA LYS A 171 3.42 -22.97 -8.79
C LYS A 171 4.24 -21.71 -9.12
N ASN A 172 3.58 -20.55 -9.20
CA ASN A 172 4.29 -19.29 -9.42
C ASN A 172 5.15 -18.92 -8.22
N LEU A 173 4.66 -19.11 -6.99
CA LEU A 173 5.43 -18.85 -5.78
C LEU A 173 6.68 -19.75 -5.70
N LYS A 174 6.56 -21.05 -5.97
CA LYS A 174 7.73 -21.94 -6.07
C LYS A 174 8.76 -21.38 -7.07
N LEU A 175 8.31 -20.95 -8.25
CA LEU A 175 9.20 -20.35 -9.25
C LEU A 175 9.82 -19.03 -8.79
N PHE A 176 9.08 -18.20 -8.01
CA PHE A 176 9.62 -16.94 -7.51
C PHE A 176 10.66 -17.14 -6.42
N CYS A 177 10.62 -18.22 -5.66
CA CYS A 177 11.60 -18.58 -4.65
C CYS A 177 12.84 -19.31 -5.23
N GLU A 178 12.79 -19.80 -6.48
CA GLU A 178 13.90 -20.50 -7.09
C GLU A 178 15.16 -19.61 -7.18
N ASN A 179 16.29 -20.13 -6.69
CA ASN A 179 17.60 -19.46 -6.68
C ASN A 179 17.62 -18.13 -5.87
N LYS A 180 16.71 -17.93 -4.95
CA LYS A 180 16.68 -16.81 -4.01
C LYS A 180 17.04 -17.27 -2.61
N LYS A 181 17.61 -16.33 -1.84
CA LYS A 181 17.86 -16.47 -0.41
C LYS A 181 16.64 -15.96 0.37
N ASP A 182 16.59 -16.28 1.65
CA ASP A 182 15.51 -15.87 2.55
C ASP A 182 15.30 -14.35 2.57
N GLU A 183 16.41 -13.58 2.52
CA GLU A 183 16.42 -12.11 2.55
C GLU A 183 15.99 -11.46 1.23
N ASP A 184 15.93 -12.22 0.12
CA ASP A 184 15.63 -11.67 -1.20
C ASP A 184 14.13 -11.36 -1.34
N ASP A 185 13.83 -10.31 -2.10
CA ASP A 185 12.45 -9.94 -2.41
C ASP A 185 11.72 -11.05 -3.15
N LEU A 186 10.54 -11.44 -2.65
CA LEU A 186 9.67 -12.42 -3.32
C LEU A 186 9.25 -11.90 -4.72
N PHE A 187 8.94 -10.60 -4.80
CA PHE A 187 8.51 -9.90 -6.01
C PHE A 187 9.57 -8.90 -6.50
N ASP A 188 10.76 -9.38 -6.87
CA ASP A 188 11.92 -8.57 -7.28
C ASP A 188 11.69 -7.67 -8.51
N ARG A 189 10.60 -7.89 -9.26
CA ARG A 189 10.24 -7.10 -10.46
C ARG A 189 8.98 -6.27 -10.29
N LEU A 190 8.51 -6.10 -9.06
CA LEU A 190 7.29 -5.38 -8.73
C LEU A 190 7.53 -4.43 -7.57
N ASN A 191 6.98 -3.24 -7.68
CA ASN A 191 6.83 -2.33 -6.55
C ASN A 191 5.43 -1.70 -6.56
N THR A 192 5.10 -0.97 -5.51
CA THR A 192 3.77 -0.34 -5.35
C THR A 192 3.46 0.67 -6.45
N SER A 193 4.47 1.35 -6.99
CA SER A 193 4.31 2.32 -8.08
C SER A 193 3.88 1.62 -9.38
N ILE A 194 4.58 0.55 -9.76
CA ILE A 194 4.25 -0.28 -10.93
C ILE A 194 2.85 -0.89 -10.79
N LEU A 195 2.52 -1.38 -9.60
CA LEU A 195 1.20 -1.95 -9.32
C LEU A 195 0.09 -0.90 -9.47
N ASN A 196 0.27 0.30 -8.91
CA ASN A 196 -0.69 1.39 -9.04
C ASN A 196 -0.85 1.88 -10.48
N GLN A 197 0.23 1.97 -11.26
CA GLN A 197 0.16 2.32 -12.69
C GLN A 197 -0.69 1.32 -13.46
N TYR A 198 -0.53 0.05 -13.22
CA TYR A 198 -1.35 -0.98 -13.85
C TYR A 198 -2.82 -0.90 -13.44
N LEU A 199 -3.11 -0.74 -12.15
CA LEU A 199 -4.48 -0.60 -11.66
C LEU A 199 -5.20 0.61 -12.25
N GLN A 200 -4.50 1.73 -12.46
CA GLN A 200 -5.05 2.91 -13.14
C GLN A 200 -5.43 2.67 -14.60
N GLN A 201 -4.74 1.74 -15.29
CA GLN A 201 -5.11 1.35 -16.67
C GLN A 201 -6.41 0.53 -16.69
N LEU A 202 -6.70 -0.22 -15.63
CA LEU A 202 -7.91 -1.03 -15.52
C LEU A 202 -9.15 -0.19 -15.14
N MET A 203 -8.97 0.81 -14.27
CA MET A 203 -10.00 1.74 -13.86
C MET A 203 -9.36 3.07 -13.43
N GLU A 204 -9.86 4.18 -13.96
CA GLU A 204 -9.37 5.53 -13.63
C GLU A 204 -9.40 5.80 -12.12
N GLY A 205 -8.25 6.18 -11.58
CA GLY A 205 -8.07 6.49 -10.17
C GLY A 205 -8.08 5.28 -9.24
N LEU A 206 -8.03 4.04 -9.78
CA LEU A 206 -7.86 2.84 -8.98
C LEU A 206 -6.42 2.77 -8.44
N THR A 207 -6.30 2.45 -7.16
CA THR A 207 -5.03 2.21 -6.48
C THR A 207 -5.11 0.92 -5.69
N ALA A 208 -3.97 0.34 -5.33
CA ALA A 208 -3.92 -0.87 -4.49
C ALA A 208 -4.69 -0.69 -3.16
N LYS A 209 -4.70 0.53 -2.60
CA LYS A 209 -5.46 0.86 -1.39
C LYS A 209 -6.97 0.80 -1.61
N VAL A 210 -7.47 1.24 -2.76
CA VAL A 210 -8.91 1.18 -3.10
C VAL A 210 -9.30 -0.23 -3.49
N PHE A 211 -8.42 -0.93 -4.23
CA PHE A 211 -8.63 -2.31 -4.67
C PHE A 211 -8.75 -3.28 -3.48
N ARG A 212 -7.91 -3.12 -2.46
CA ARG A 212 -7.97 -3.88 -1.20
C ARG A 212 -9.23 -3.59 -0.40
#